data_4963cb7fa0f18f7d1040ddb7e66cff18
#
_entry.id   4963cb7fa0f18f7d1040ddb7e66cff18
#
_cell.length_a   1.000
_cell.length_b   1.000
_cell.length_c   1.000
_cell.angle_alpha   90.00
_cell.angle_beta   90.00
_cell.angle_gamma   90.00
#
_symmetry.space_group_name_H-M   'P 1'
#
loop_
_entity.id
_entity.type
_entity.pdbx_description
1 polymer ?
#
loop_
_entity_poly.entity_id
_entity_poly.type
_entity_poly.pdbx_seq_one_letter_code
_entity_poly.pdbx_strand_id
1 'polypeptide(L)'
;MTIVKNPILTGMHPDPSLIRVEKDYYIAVSTFEWFPGVEIYHSENLVNWKLVSRPLNRISQLDMTGVPDSGGVWAPCLSYCDGIFYLVYSNVKSIYGFFKDTPNYLVTCDRIDGDWSDPVYLNASGFDASLFHDTDGRKWLVNMVNDFRPWKGTSGFGGIELQEYSCKEKKLIGRKQIIFRGSSLGVTEGPHLYHIGDYYYLITAEGGTGYDHAVTVARATKLEGPYTLSPHHPLLTSAGHRELPLQKAGHASLTDTDDGRWYAAHLCGRPITEHSRCVLGRETCLQEIVWTADGWPTLKGGGNLPRDMIEVPSNAVQERSHKAHYRFEDETLPFEFRTLRIPLTKQDYSLTERPGYLRLYGGESLCSRFHQTMTAFRQEDFSFIAKTVLEFYPDNFQKTAGIVHYYDTINFLYLFLSWDEDRGRILNVLRNRLREQSYPLEGGINLPPEGKIYLKIEVHMEHSTLSYSLEDTEYIPVYTDDISYLSDDAYSEIGEYRFTGAHIGLCCQDTTGERTPADFGMFYYEGIADTVE
;
A
#
# COMPACT_ATOMS: atom_id res chain seq x y z
N MET A 1 -18.49 -20.29 -13.42
CA MET A 1 -18.56 -19.34 -12.28
C MET A 1 -17.65 -19.86 -11.19
N THR A 2 -16.78 -19.01 -10.68
CA THR A 2 -15.90 -19.30 -9.54
C THR A 2 -16.31 -18.44 -8.35
N ILE A 3 -16.34 -19.02 -7.17
CA ILE A 3 -16.49 -18.27 -5.93
C ILE A 3 -15.11 -17.76 -5.54
N VAL A 4 -15.01 -16.44 -5.38
CA VAL A 4 -13.81 -15.75 -4.94
C VAL A 4 -14.03 -15.23 -3.52
N LYS A 5 -13.09 -15.55 -2.63
CA LYS A 5 -13.09 -15.02 -1.26
C LYS A 5 -12.31 -13.71 -1.23
N ASN A 6 -12.93 -12.69 -0.68
CA ASN A 6 -12.29 -11.39 -0.42
C ASN A 6 -11.38 -11.44 0.82
N PRO A 7 -10.33 -10.61 0.89
CA PRO A 7 -9.79 -9.73 -0.15
C PRO A 7 -9.19 -10.52 -1.34
N ILE A 8 -9.19 -9.90 -2.54
CA ILE A 8 -8.53 -10.45 -3.73
C ILE A 8 -7.03 -10.12 -3.78
N LEU A 9 -6.60 -9.07 -3.08
CA LEU A 9 -5.20 -8.74 -2.80
C LEU A 9 -5.07 -8.55 -1.29
N THR A 10 -4.31 -9.43 -0.64
CA THR A 10 -4.07 -9.42 0.81
C THR A 10 -2.83 -8.61 1.18
N GLY A 11 -2.77 -8.08 2.40
CA GLY A 11 -1.75 -7.15 2.82
C GLY A 11 -2.03 -5.72 2.31
N MET A 12 -1.08 -4.81 2.46
CA MET A 12 -1.26 -3.40 2.09
C MET A 12 -1.44 -3.22 0.56
N HIS A 13 -2.68 -3.22 0.12
CA HIS A 13 -3.11 -2.93 -1.26
C HIS A 13 -4.33 -1.99 -1.26
N PRO A 14 -4.21 -0.76 -0.75
CA PRO A 14 -5.35 0.15 -0.64
C PRO A 14 -5.60 0.95 -1.91
N ASP A 15 -6.77 1.62 -1.93
CA ASP A 15 -7.15 2.62 -2.93
C ASP A 15 -7.13 2.07 -4.37
N PRO A 16 -7.83 0.94 -4.65
CA PRO A 16 -7.71 0.26 -5.93
C PRO A 16 -8.33 1.06 -7.08
N SER A 17 -7.55 1.27 -8.13
CA SER A 17 -8.02 1.75 -9.42
C SER A 17 -8.07 0.60 -10.42
N LEU A 18 -9.28 0.05 -10.62
CA LEU A 18 -9.54 -1.09 -11.48
C LEU A 18 -9.96 -0.64 -12.87
N ILE A 19 -9.30 -1.16 -13.91
CA ILE A 19 -9.69 -0.98 -15.31
C ILE A 19 -9.70 -2.30 -16.06
N ARG A 20 -10.44 -2.34 -17.16
CA ARG A 20 -10.36 -3.39 -18.18
C ARG A 20 -9.78 -2.83 -19.48
N VAL A 21 -8.86 -3.56 -20.06
CA VAL A 21 -8.33 -3.29 -21.40
C VAL A 21 -8.51 -4.57 -22.23
N GLU A 22 -9.44 -4.56 -23.16
CA GLU A 22 -9.83 -5.76 -23.93
C GLU A 22 -10.27 -6.89 -22.99
N LYS A 23 -9.46 -7.94 -22.83
CA LYS A 23 -9.74 -9.11 -21.97
C LYS A 23 -9.00 -9.07 -20.64
N ASP A 24 -8.11 -8.13 -20.47
CA ASP A 24 -7.21 -8.01 -19.34
C ASP A 24 -7.74 -7.01 -18.31
N TYR A 25 -7.59 -7.33 -17.05
CA TYR A 25 -7.94 -6.48 -15.92
C TYR A 25 -6.68 -6.00 -15.21
N TYR A 26 -6.65 -4.75 -14.81
CA TYR A 26 -5.52 -4.14 -14.11
C TYR A 26 -6.02 -3.39 -12.88
N ILE A 27 -5.30 -3.57 -11.76
CA ILE A 27 -5.52 -2.81 -10.52
C ILE A 27 -4.24 -2.07 -10.18
N ALA A 28 -4.30 -0.75 -10.06
CA ALA A 28 -3.26 0.06 -9.48
C ALA A 28 -3.60 0.38 -8.02
N VAL A 29 -2.60 0.33 -7.12
CA VAL A 29 -2.77 0.56 -5.68
C VAL A 29 -1.75 1.55 -5.12
N SER A 30 -2.10 2.21 -4.00
CA SER A 30 -1.22 3.11 -3.26
C SER A 30 -0.03 2.37 -2.65
N THR A 31 1.14 3.03 -2.62
CA THR A 31 2.35 2.49 -2.01
C THR A 31 2.91 3.37 -0.89
N PHE A 32 2.35 4.55 -0.69
CA PHE A 32 2.80 5.53 0.31
C PHE A 32 4.30 5.80 0.20
N GLU A 33 5.06 5.68 1.29
CA GLU A 33 6.51 5.86 1.35
C GLU A 33 7.32 4.72 0.74
N TRP A 34 6.70 3.63 0.29
CA TRP A 34 7.40 2.50 -0.30
C TRP A 34 7.74 2.75 -1.78
N PHE A 35 8.99 2.49 -2.13
CA PHE A 35 9.55 2.65 -3.48
C PHE A 35 9.89 1.26 -4.08
N PRO A 36 9.67 1.02 -5.39
CA PRO A 36 9.05 1.89 -6.40
C PRO A 36 7.58 2.20 -6.12
N GLY A 37 7.13 3.39 -6.57
CA GLY A 37 5.76 3.85 -6.35
C GLY A 37 4.77 3.29 -7.36
N VAL A 38 3.55 3.13 -6.89
CA VAL A 38 2.42 2.43 -7.51
C VAL A 38 2.76 0.98 -7.86
N GLU A 39 1.92 0.08 -7.47
CA GLU A 39 1.96 -1.31 -7.95
C GLU A 39 0.76 -1.57 -8.82
N ILE A 40 0.98 -2.21 -9.99
CA ILE A 40 -0.08 -2.59 -10.91
C ILE A 40 -0.14 -4.11 -10.98
N TYR A 41 -1.30 -4.64 -10.64
CA TYR A 41 -1.63 -6.06 -10.71
C TYR A 41 -2.45 -6.35 -11.96
N HIS A 42 -2.20 -7.48 -12.59
CA HIS A 42 -2.89 -7.97 -13.79
C HIS A 42 -3.65 -9.25 -13.48
N SER A 43 -4.83 -9.39 -14.08
CA SER A 43 -5.63 -10.61 -14.09
C SER A 43 -6.35 -10.78 -15.43
N GLU A 44 -6.40 -12.01 -15.94
CA GLU A 44 -7.22 -12.38 -17.10
C GLU A 44 -8.62 -12.85 -16.69
N ASN A 45 -8.90 -12.96 -15.37
CA ASN A 45 -10.07 -13.73 -14.89
C ASN A 45 -10.73 -13.18 -13.62
N LEU A 46 -10.26 -12.04 -13.05
CA LEU A 46 -10.71 -11.43 -11.79
C LEU A 46 -10.49 -12.30 -10.53
N VAL A 47 -9.87 -13.47 -10.66
CA VAL A 47 -9.65 -14.44 -9.56
C VAL A 47 -8.23 -14.33 -9.04
N ASN A 48 -7.24 -14.48 -9.94
CA ASN A 48 -5.83 -14.47 -9.61
C ASN A 48 -5.16 -13.24 -10.18
N TRP A 49 -4.38 -12.56 -9.35
CA TRP A 49 -3.75 -11.29 -9.64
C TRP A 49 -2.23 -11.40 -9.50
N LYS A 50 -1.52 -10.88 -10.48
CA LYS A 50 -0.05 -10.90 -10.52
C LYS A 50 0.49 -9.48 -10.63
N LEU A 51 1.48 -9.14 -9.81
CA LEU A 51 2.24 -7.89 -9.93
C LEU A 51 2.98 -7.87 -11.27
N VAL A 52 2.69 -6.89 -12.13
CA VAL A 52 3.26 -6.80 -13.50
C VAL A 52 4.01 -5.50 -13.73
N SER A 53 3.77 -4.45 -12.96
CA SER A 53 4.42 -3.16 -13.18
C SER A 53 4.57 -2.37 -11.88
N ARG A 54 5.66 -1.62 -11.82
CA ARG A 54 5.95 -0.59 -10.83
C ARG A 54 6.39 0.68 -11.57
N PRO A 55 5.42 1.51 -12.01
CA PRO A 55 5.62 2.62 -12.93
C PRO A 55 6.63 3.68 -12.47
N LEU A 56 6.62 3.98 -11.17
CA LEU A 56 7.42 5.07 -10.60
C LEU A 56 8.70 4.50 -9.99
N ASN A 57 9.62 4.06 -10.86
CA ASN A 57 10.84 3.33 -10.47
C ASN A 57 12.13 4.16 -10.61
N ARG A 58 12.02 5.45 -10.93
CA ARG A 58 13.15 6.37 -11.05
C ARG A 58 12.96 7.57 -10.14
N ILE A 59 14.06 8.08 -9.58
CA ILE A 59 14.04 9.28 -8.72
C ILE A 59 13.49 10.51 -9.45
N SER A 60 13.67 10.60 -10.79
CA SER A 60 13.08 11.66 -11.61
C SER A 60 11.55 11.61 -11.68
N GLN A 61 10.96 10.43 -11.46
CA GLN A 61 9.50 10.26 -11.42
C GLN A 61 8.95 10.43 -10.00
N LEU A 62 9.70 9.96 -8.99
CA LEU A 62 9.22 9.91 -7.61
C LEU A 62 10.39 10.09 -6.64
N ASP A 63 10.59 11.32 -6.18
CA ASP A 63 11.48 11.64 -5.06
C ASP A 63 10.63 11.81 -3.79
N MET A 64 10.81 10.87 -2.86
CA MET A 64 10.13 10.88 -1.56
C MET A 64 11.10 11.14 -0.40
N THR A 65 12.30 11.66 -0.67
CA THR A 65 13.28 12.01 0.37
C THR A 65 12.65 12.90 1.44
N GLY A 66 12.73 12.49 2.69
CA GLY A 66 12.18 13.22 3.84
C GLY A 66 10.64 13.21 3.97
N VAL A 67 9.92 12.56 3.07
CA VAL A 67 8.46 12.40 3.15
C VAL A 67 8.07 11.73 4.45
N PRO A 68 7.03 12.21 5.17
CA PRO A 68 6.56 11.59 6.41
C PRO A 68 6.05 10.16 6.18
N ASP A 69 6.04 9.36 7.23
CA ASP A 69 5.42 8.05 7.21
C ASP A 69 3.96 8.17 6.79
N SER A 70 3.50 7.26 5.92
CA SER A 70 2.19 7.30 5.25
C SER A 70 1.96 8.50 4.33
N GLY A 71 3.02 9.29 4.03
CA GLY A 71 3.03 10.21 2.90
C GLY A 71 3.40 9.51 1.59
N GLY A 72 3.90 10.23 0.59
CA GLY A 72 4.30 9.67 -0.70
C GLY A 72 3.12 9.37 -1.61
N VAL A 73 3.04 8.18 -2.18
CA VAL A 73 2.08 7.84 -3.23
C VAL A 73 0.71 7.49 -2.68
N TRP A 74 -0.27 8.40 -2.87
CA TRP A 74 -1.66 8.18 -2.53
C TRP A 74 -2.52 7.97 -3.77
N ALA A 75 -3.53 7.10 -3.64
CA ALA A 75 -4.64 6.84 -4.54
C ALA A 75 -4.32 7.06 -6.04
N PRO A 76 -3.55 6.16 -6.66
CA PRO A 76 -3.27 6.25 -8.08
C PRO A 76 -4.55 5.97 -8.88
N CYS A 77 -4.74 6.70 -10.00
CA CYS A 77 -5.76 6.39 -10.97
C CYS A 77 -5.11 5.89 -12.26
N LEU A 78 -5.34 4.63 -12.60
CA LEU A 78 -4.97 4.03 -13.88
C LEU A 78 -6.13 4.19 -14.86
N SER A 79 -5.85 4.61 -16.09
CA SER A 79 -6.82 4.68 -17.17
C SER A 79 -6.16 4.33 -18.51
N TYR A 80 -6.97 3.97 -19.51
CA TYR A 80 -6.49 3.59 -20.83
C TYR A 80 -7.34 4.24 -21.93
N CYS A 81 -6.67 4.84 -22.91
CA CYS A 81 -7.34 5.46 -24.04
C CYS A 81 -6.40 5.51 -25.24
N ASP A 82 -6.91 5.16 -26.43
CA ASP A 82 -6.19 5.25 -27.71
C ASP A 82 -4.81 4.58 -27.72
N GLY A 83 -4.69 3.39 -27.11
CA GLY A 83 -3.44 2.62 -27.08
C GLY A 83 -2.44 3.10 -25.99
N ILE A 84 -2.82 4.02 -25.13
CA ILE A 84 -1.95 4.60 -24.09
C ILE A 84 -2.55 4.37 -22.71
N PHE A 85 -1.73 3.91 -21.77
CA PHE A 85 -2.01 3.92 -20.34
C PHE A 85 -1.65 5.29 -19.76
N TYR A 86 -2.51 5.80 -18.92
CA TYR A 86 -2.36 7.04 -18.16
C TYR A 86 -2.41 6.68 -16.68
N LEU A 87 -1.43 7.13 -15.92
CA LEU A 87 -1.39 6.96 -14.47
C LEU A 87 -1.27 8.32 -13.81
N VAL A 88 -2.31 8.71 -13.10
CA VAL A 88 -2.30 9.88 -12.21
C VAL A 88 -1.97 9.41 -10.80
N TYR A 89 -1.16 10.16 -10.07
CA TYR A 89 -0.81 9.88 -8.67
C TYR A 89 -0.54 11.16 -7.90
N SER A 90 -0.78 11.13 -6.59
CA SER A 90 -0.36 12.18 -5.67
C SER A 90 0.95 11.80 -5.00
N ASN A 91 1.96 12.70 -4.94
CA ASN A 91 3.15 12.54 -4.11
C ASN A 91 3.00 13.42 -2.86
N VAL A 92 2.37 12.89 -1.83
CA VAL A 92 1.99 13.63 -0.62
C VAL A 92 3.20 13.88 0.26
N LYS A 93 3.55 15.15 0.45
CA LYS A 93 4.75 15.59 1.20
C LYS A 93 4.46 16.09 2.60
N SER A 94 3.20 16.39 2.91
CA SER A 94 2.72 16.78 4.24
C SER A 94 1.33 16.22 4.48
N ILE A 95 1.15 15.52 5.61
CA ILE A 95 -0.12 14.84 5.97
C ILE A 95 -0.83 15.47 7.16
N TYR A 96 -0.15 16.33 7.94
CA TYR A 96 -0.70 16.86 9.19
C TYR A 96 -1.52 18.12 8.97
N GLY A 97 -2.68 18.19 9.66
CA GLY A 97 -3.58 19.33 9.60
C GLY A 97 -4.23 19.55 8.23
N PHE A 98 -4.68 20.77 7.98
CA PHE A 98 -5.35 21.14 6.73
C PHE A 98 -4.39 21.71 5.68
N PHE A 99 -3.18 22.12 6.06
CA PHE A 99 -2.11 22.51 5.15
C PHE A 99 -1.38 21.24 4.69
N LYS A 100 -1.83 20.71 3.57
CA LYS A 100 -1.24 19.51 2.96
C LYS A 100 -0.56 19.88 1.64
N ASP A 101 0.64 19.38 1.43
CA ASP A 101 1.33 19.45 0.15
C ASP A 101 1.08 18.17 -0.62
N THR A 102 0.17 18.24 -1.58
CA THR A 102 -0.34 17.09 -2.33
C THR A 102 -0.19 17.29 -3.85
N PRO A 103 1.04 17.45 -4.38
CA PRO A 103 1.24 17.58 -5.81
C PRO A 103 0.78 16.32 -6.56
N ASN A 104 -0.05 16.54 -7.58
CA ASN A 104 -0.57 15.52 -8.48
C ASN A 104 0.22 15.52 -9.79
N TYR A 105 0.56 14.33 -10.27
CA TYR A 105 1.34 14.11 -11.47
C TYR A 105 0.66 13.09 -12.39
N LEU A 106 1.02 13.13 -13.66
CA LEU A 106 0.62 12.17 -14.68
C LEU A 106 1.87 11.59 -15.35
N VAL A 107 1.92 10.27 -15.47
CA VAL A 107 2.84 9.55 -16.35
C VAL A 107 2.06 8.70 -17.35
N THR A 108 2.67 8.40 -18.51
CA THR A 108 2.03 7.62 -19.59
C THR A 108 2.96 6.55 -20.10
N CYS A 109 2.38 5.46 -20.62
CA CYS A 109 3.11 4.39 -21.31
C CYS A 109 2.20 3.73 -22.35
N ASP A 110 2.76 3.18 -23.42
CA ASP A 110 2.03 2.40 -24.42
C ASP A 110 1.86 0.92 -24.02
N ARG A 111 2.68 0.46 -23.07
CA ARG A 111 2.62 -0.89 -22.49
C ARG A 111 2.60 -0.82 -20.98
N ILE A 112 1.81 -1.68 -20.35
CA ILE A 112 1.68 -1.69 -18.88
C ILE A 112 3.01 -2.01 -18.16
N ASP A 113 3.83 -2.86 -18.78
CA ASP A 113 5.15 -3.29 -18.33
C ASP A 113 6.32 -2.52 -18.97
N GLY A 114 6.02 -1.43 -19.68
CA GLY A 114 7.01 -0.62 -20.39
C GLY A 114 7.66 0.46 -19.53
N ASP A 115 8.46 1.30 -20.18
CA ASP A 115 9.10 2.45 -19.56
C ASP A 115 8.14 3.64 -19.50
N TRP A 116 7.62 3.92 -18.33
CA TRP A 116 6.71 5.03 -18.08
C TRP A 116 7.42 6.38 -18.22
N SER A 117 6.72 7.35 -18.79
CA SER A 117 7.25 8.69 -19.06
C SER A 117 7.76 9.41 -17.82
N ASP A 118 8.51 10.49 -18.01
CA ASP A 118 8.73 11.46 -16.95
C ASP A 118 7.40 12.13 -16.56
N PRO A 119 7.25 12.58 -15.30
CA PRO A 119 6.00 13.07 -14.77
C PRO A 119 5.63 14.45 -15.31
N VAL A 120 4.37 14.61 -15.65
CA VAL A 120 3.76 15.92 -15.92
C VAL A 120 3.08 16.39 -14.65
N TYR A 121 3.50 17.53 -14.11
CA TYR A 121 2.82 18.18 -12.99
C TYR A 121 1.44 18.67 -13.41
N LEU A 122 0.42 18.37 -12.60
CA LEU A 122 -0.96 18.78 -12.84
C LEU A 122 -1.38 19.93 -11.93
N ASN A 123 -1.55 19.66 -10.65
CA ASN A 123 -1.90 20.64 -9.62
C ASN A 123 -1.48 20.14 -8.21
N ALA A 124 -1.76 20.95 -7.18
CA ALA A 124 -1.63 20.57 -5.77
C ALA A 124 -2.82 21.11 -4.96
N SER A 125 -4.00 21.21 -5.59
CA SER A 125 -5.21 21.73 -4.93
C SER A 125 -5.83 20.76 -3.92
N GLY A 126 -5.40 19.51 -3.95
CA GLY A 126 -5.85 18.41 -3.12
C GLY A 126 -5.28 17.09 -3.65
N PHE A 127 -5.87 15.96 -3.29
CA PHE A 127 -5.36 14.62 -3.57
C PHE A 127 -6.43 13.72 -4.19
N ASP A 128 -6.13 12.43 -4.35
CA ASP A 128 -6.98 11.41 -4.97
C ASP A 128 -7.45 11.82 -6.36
N ALA A 129 -6.50 12.24 -7.18
CA ALA A 129 -6.79 12.71 -8.51
C ALA A 129 -7.03 11.55 -9.49
N SER A 130 -8.09 11.62 -10.30
CA SER A 130 -8.35 10.68 -11.38
C SER A 130 -8.50 11.38 -12.73
N LEU A 131 -8.19 10.65 -13.82
CA LEU A 131 -8.29 11.15 -15.19
C LEU A 131 -9.45 10.45 -15.90
N PHE A 132 -10.45 11.22 -16.28
CA PHE A 132 -11.59 10.77 -17.07
C PHE A 132 -11.39 11.08 -18.55
N HIS A 133 -11.65 10.08 -19.42
CA HIS A 133 -11.63 10.21 -20.88
C HIS A 133 -13.08 10.29 -21.39
N ASP A 134 -13.47 11.45 -21.88
CA ASP A 134 -14.83 11.64 -22.39
C ASP A 134 -14.96 11.16 -23.85
N THR A 135 -16.18 10.86 -24.25
CA THR A 135 -16.51 10.36 -25.60
C THR A 135 -16.25 11.39 -26.73
N ASP A 136 -16.13 12.67 -26.37
CA ASP A 136 -15.77 13.74 -27.32
C ASP A 136 -14.24 13.89 -27.53
N GLY A 137 -13.44 13.00 -26.91
CA GLY A 137 -11.97 12.96 -27.00
C GLY A 137 -11.27 13.88 -26.00
N ARG A 138 -11.99 14.67 -25.21
CA ARG A 138 -11.39 15.47 -24.13
C ARG A 138 -11.06 14.61 -22.91
N LYS A 139 -10.09 15.08 -22.15
CA LYS A 139 -9.68 14.44 -20.90
C LYS A 139 -9.85 15.40 -19.74
N TRP A 140 -10.33 14.89 -18.62
CA TRP A 140 -10.71 15.70 -17.48
C TRP A 140 -10.08 15.15 -16.21
N LEU A 141 -9.36 16.02 -15.48
CA LEU A 141 -8.90 15.72 -14.14
C LEU A 141 -10.01 16.03 -13.13
N VAL A 142 -10.26 15.09 -12.23
CA VAL A 142 -11.06 15.32 -11.03
C VAL A 142 -10.22 15.01 -9.80
N ASN A 143 -10.31 15.82 -8.76
CA ASN A 143 -9.69 15.59 -7.45
C ASN A 143 -10.50 16.25 -6.33
N MET A 144 -10.35 15.76 -5.11
CA MET A 144 -10.84 16.50 -3.96
C MET A 144 -10.02 17.76 -3.75
N VAL A 145 -10.60 18.82 -3.22
CA VAL A 145 -9.92 20.09 -2.92
C VAL A 145 -9.70 20.23 -1.43
N ASN A 146 -8.45 20.44 -1.01
CA ASN A 146 -8.12 20.82 0.35
C ASN A 146 -8.58 22.25 0.66
N ASP A 147 -9.49 22.41 1.62
CA ASP A 147 -9.87 23.73 2.14
C ASP A 147 -9.36 23.89 3.57
N PHE A 148 -8.24 24.55 3.72
CA PHE A 148 -7.58 24.80 5.01
C PHE A 148 -8.21 25.92 5.84
N ARG A 149 -9.37 26.42 5.46
CA ARG A 149 -10.06 27.53 6.13
C ARG A 149 -11.08 27.05 7.16
N PRO A 150 -10.69 26.81 8.44
CA PRO A 150 -11.60 26.26 9.45
C PRO A 150 -12.84 27.15 9.70
N TRP A 151 -12.70 28.48 9.48
CA TRP A 151 -13.82 29.43 9.60
C TRP A 151 -14.89 29.29 8.51
N LYS A 152 -14.68 28.41 7.52
CA LYS A 152 -15.69 28.04 6.50
C LYS A 152 -16.50 26.82 6.88
N GLY A 153 -16.14 26.11 7.97
CA GLY A 153 -16.80 24.89 8.42
C GLY A 153 -16.64 23.70 7.47
N THR A 154 -15.59 23.69 6.64
CA THR A 154 -15.39 22.69 5.58
C THR A 154 -14.74 21.40 6.05
N SER A 155 -14.26 21.33 7.29
CA SER A 155 -13.49 20.18 7.83
C SER A 155 -12.34 19.70 6.92
N GLY A 156 -11.76 20.62 6.13
CA GLY A 156 -10.70 20.33 5.18
C GLY A 156 -11.15 19.97 3.75
N PHE A 157 -12.44 19.78 3.50
CA PHE A 157 -12.98 19.45 2.18
C PHE A 157 -13.63 20.66 1.50
N GLY A 158 -13.14 21.05 0.30
CA GLY A 158 -13.63 22.17 -0.50
C GLY A 158 -14.59 21.79 -1.63
N GLY A 159 -14.71 20.49 -1.93
CA GLY A 159 -15.52 19.95 -3.04
C GLY A 159 -14.70 19.09 -3.97
N ILE A 160 -15.34 18.43 -4.91
CA ILE A 160 -14.70 17.72 -6.03
C ILE A 160 -14.56 18.71 -7.19
N GLU A 161 -13.31 18.99 -7.57
CA GLU A 161 -12.92 19.89 -8.65
C GLU A 161 -12.78 19.13 -9.97
N LEU A 162 -13.28 19.73 -11.06
CA LEU A 162 -13.12 19.26 -12.43
C LEU A 162 -12.33 20.30 -13.23
N GLN A 163 -11.33 19.87 -13.99
CA GLN A 163 -10.59 20.71 -14.93
C GLN A 163 -10.11 19.90 -16.15
N GLU A 164 -10.14 20.50 -17.34
CA GLU A 164 -9.70 19.86 -18.57
C GLU A 164 -8.18 19.69 -18.61
N TYR A 165 -7.73 18.51 -19.06
CA TYR A 165 -6.31 18.22 -19.33
C TYR A 165 -6.03 18.19 -20.84
N SER A 166 -5.07 19.00 -21.28
CA SER A 166 -4.61 19.02 -22.66
C SER A 166 -3.40 18.10 -22.86
N CYS A 167 -3.57 16.98 -23.60
CA CYS A 167 -2.47 16.10 -23.98
C CYS A 167 -1.44 16.81 -24.84
N LYS A 168 -1.87 17.77 -25.69
CA LYS A 168 -1.00 18.56 -26.57
C LYS A 168 -0.10 19.50 -25.77
N GLU A 169 -0.66 20.19 -24.78
CA GLU A 169 0.05 21.18 -23.98
C GLU A 169 0.71 20.55 -22.72
N LYS A 170 0.36 19.30 -22.41
CA LYS A 170 0.79 18.55 -21.20
C LYS A 170 0.54 19.34 -19.94
N LYS A 171 -0.67 19.91 -19.80
CA LYS A 171 -1.09 20.67 -18.62
C LYS A 171 -2.62 20.75 -18.50
N LEU A 172 -3.09 21.16 -17.32
CA LEU A 172 -4.48 21.54 -17.11
C LEU A 172 -4.79 22.86 -17.82
N ILE A 173 -5.94 22.94 -18.46
CA ILE A 173 -6.43 24.11 -19.20
C ILE A 173 -7.87 24.45 -18.79
N GLY A 174 -8.32 25.61 -19.23
CA GLY A 174 -9.70 26.05 -18.99
C GLY A 174 -10.00 26.39 -17.53
N ARG A 175 -11.28 26.47 -17.22
CA ARG A 175 -11.78 26.90 -15.91
C ARG A 175 -11.93 25.70 -14.98
N LYS A 176 -11.50 25.84 -13.74
CA LYS A 176 -11.80 24.94 -12.63
C LYS A 176 -13.26 25.06 -12.20
N GLN A 177 -13.90 23.95 -11.90
CA GLN A 177 -15.29 23.90 -11.45
C GLN A 177 -15.44 22.91 -10.30
N ILE A 178 -16.19 23.28 -9.27
CA ILE A 178 -16.62 22.34 -8.24
C ILE A 178 -17.91 21.69 -8.72
N ILE A 179 -17.87 20.39 -9.00
CA ILE A 179 -18.98 19.62 -9.55
C ILE A 179 -19.81 18.90 -8.47
N PHE A 180 -19.20 18.61 -7.30
CA PHE A 180 -19.87 17.92 -6.21
C PHE A 180 -19.34 18.41 -4.85
N ARG A 181 -20.20 18.44 -3.84
CA ARG A 181 -19.87 18.93 -2.49
C ARG A 181 -20.03 17.87 -1.41
N GLY A 182 -20.09 16.59 -1.80
CA GLY A 182 -20.25 15.48 -0.88
C GLY A 182 -21.68 15.28 -0.38
N SER A 183 -21.85 14.28 0.44
CA SER A 183 -23.09 13.97 1.16
C SER A 183 -22.97 14.34 2.65
N SER A 184 -23.96 13.92 3.44
CA SER A 184 -23.96 14.08 4.90
C SER A 184 -22.94 13.21 5.63
N LEU A 185 -22.33 12.21 4.94
CA LEU A 185 -21.25 11.38 5.51
C LEU A 185 -19.96 12.19 5.69
N GLY A 186 -19.73 13.19 4.83
CA GLY A 186 -18.55 14.05 4.90
C GLY A 186 -17.25 13.38 4.49
N VAL A 187 -16.15 14.13 4.53
CA VAL A 187 -14.79 13.68 4.14
C VAL A 187 -14.85 13.01 2.76
N THR A 188 -15.27 13.78 1.74
CA THR A 188 -15.45 13.26 0.37
C THR A 188 -14.13 13.29 -0.39
N GLU A 189 -13.67 12.14 -0.85
CA GLU A 189 -12.40 11.93 -1.54
C GLU A 189 -12.52 10.82 -2.61
N GLY A 190 -11.45 10.38 -3.25
CA GLY A 190 -11.44 9.25 -4.19
C GLY A 190 -12.38 9.39 -5.39
N PRO A 191 -12.48 10.54 -6.09
CA PRO A 191 -13.46 10.70 -7.16
C PRO A 191 -13.06 9.93 -8.41
N HIS A 192 -13.99 9.13 -8.97
CA HIS A 192 -13.90 8.53 -10.29
C HIS A 192 -15.13 8.89 -11.12
N LEU A 193 -14.93 9.30 -12.38
CA LEU A 193 -16.00 9.60 -13.34
C LEU A 193 -16.16 8.49 -14.36
N TYR A 194 -17.43 8.18 -14.68
CA TYR A 194 -17.82 7.24 -15.73
C TYR A 194 -18.94 7.82 -16.57
N HIS A 195 -18.89 7.64 -17.90
CA HIS A 195 -19.97 7.98 -18.80
C HIS A 195 -20.67 6.69 -19.25
N ILE A 196 -21.87 6.42 -18.71
CA ILE A 196 -22.61 5.17 -18.93
C ILE A 196 -24.04 5.53 -19.37
N GLY A 197 -24.38 5.17 -20.61
CA GLY A 197 -25.65 5.57 -21.21
C GLY A 197 -25.77 7.09 -21.30
N ASP A 198 -26.88 7.63 -20.77
CA ASP A 198 -27.16 9.07 -20.80
C ASP A 198 -26.61 9.84 -19.59
N TYR A 199 -25.82 9.19 -18.71
CA TYR A 199 -25.40 9.78 -17.45
C TYR A 199 -23.89 9.75 -17.26
N TYR A 200 -23.38 10.81 -16.63
CA TYR A 200 -22.08 10.85 -15.98
C TYR A 200 -22.27 10.43 -14.52
N TYR A 201 -21.60 9.36 -14.12
CA TYR A 201 -21.59 8.87 -12.74
C TYR A 201 -20.31 9.31 -12.06
N LEU A 202 -20.45 9.87 -10.88
CA LEU A 202 -19.34 10.20 -9.98
C LEU A 202 -19.39 9.25 -8.80
N ILE A 203 -18.34 8.46 -8.66
CA ILE A 203 -18.09 7.59 -7.51
C ILE A 203 -17.13 8.31 -6.59
N THR A 204 -17.40 8.35 -5.29
CA THR A 204 -16.53 8.96 -4.28
C THR A 204 -16.41 8.08 -3.05
N ALA A 205 -15.32 8.23 -2.30
CA ALA A 205 -15.18 7.75 -0.94
C ALA A 205 -15.70 8.81 0.03
N GLU A 206 -16.34 8.41 1.11
CA GLU A 206 -16.83 9.30 2.16
C GLU A 206 -16.70 8.68 3.55
N GLY A 207 -16.86 9.47 4.62
CA GLY A 207 -16.76 9.03 6.00
C GLY A 207 -15.31 8.93 6.53
N GLY A 208 -14.31 9.17 5.67
CA GLY A 208 -12.90 8.96 5.97
C GLY A 208 -12.50 7.49 5.97
N THR A 209 -11.22 7.20 5.78
CA THR A 209 -10.67 5.84 5.54
C THR A 209 -10.68 4.90 6.76
N GLY A 210 -11.38 5.25 7.82
CA GLY A 210 -11.59 4.45 9.03
C GLY A 210 -12.84 3.56 8.97
N TYR A 211 -13.41 3.28 10.12
CA TYR A 211 -14.55 2.37 10.27
C TYR A 211 -15.88 2.94 9.77
N ASP A 212 -15.96 4.25 9.53
CA ASP A 212 -17.15 4.91 8.95
C ASP A 212 -17.05 5.08 7.43
N HIS A 213 -16.03 4.47 6.82
CA HIS A 213 -15.76 4.56 5.39
C HIS A 213 -16.91 4.02 4.55
N ALA A 214 -17.18 4.70 3.42
CA ALA A 214 -18.27 4.36 2.52
C ALA A 214 -17.92 4.69 1.06
N VAL A 215 -18.64 4.06 0.13
CA VAL A 215 -18.68 4.43 -1.30
C VAL A 215 -19.98 5.17 -1.60
N THR A 216 -19.86 6.36 -2.15
CA THR A 216 -20.99 7.21 -2.56
C THR A 216 -21.08 7.27 -4.08
N VAL A 217 -22.31 7.33 -4.62
CA VAL A 217 -22.58 7.47 -6.04
C VAL A 217 -23.50 8.67 -6.26
N ALA A 218 -23.10 9.55 -7.18
CA ALA A 218 -23.94 10.60 -7.70
C ALA A 218 -23.94 10.57 -9.23
N ARG A 219 -24.98 11.10 -9.90
CA ARG A 219 -25.03 11.19 -11.36
C ARG A 219 -25.58 12.50 -11.87
N ALA A 220 -25.22 12.84 -13.10
CA ALA A 220 -25.72 14.01 -13.83
C ALA A 220 -25.90 13.68 -15.31
N THR A 221 -26.70 14.45 -16.04
CA THR A 221 -26.83 14.34 -17.50
C THR A 221 -25.81 15.19 -18.26
N LYS A 222 -24.98 15.96 -17.53
CA LYS A 222 -23.89 16.76 -18.07
C LYS A 222 -22.66 16.57 -17.15
N LEU A 223 -21.50 16.61 -17.75
CA LEU A 223 -20.23 16.44 -17.03
C LEU A 223 -20.06 17.43 -15.87
N GLU A 224 -20.47 18.68 -16.08
CA GLU A 224 -20.37 19.75 -15.09
C GLU A 224 -21.49 19.69 -14.01
N GLY A 225 -22.42 18.76 -14.13
CA GLY A 225 -23.55 18.60 -13.22
C GLY A 225 -24.81 19.38 -13.60
N PRO A 226 -25.72 19.61 -12.65
CA PRO A 226 -25.60 19.24 -11.22
C PRO A 226 -25.70 17.73 -10.99
N TYR A 227 -24.87 17.22 -10.09
CA TYR A 227 -24.86 15.81 -9.67
C TYR A 227 -25.94 15.58 -8.59
N THR A 228 -26.75 14.54 -8.80
CA THR A 228 -27.77 14.08 -7.85
C THR A 228 -27.27 12.81 -7.16
N LEU A 229 -27.32 12.79 -5.85
CA LEU A 229 -26.96 11.63 -5.03
C LEU A 229 -27.91 10.45 -5.28
N SER A 230 -27.36 9.23 -5.28
CA SER A 230 -28.15 8.01 -5.41
C SER A 230 -29.19 7.89 -4.28
N PRO A 231 -30.42 7.45 -4.57
CA PRO A 231 -31.39 7.11 -3.53
C PRO A 231 -30.99 5.86 -2.73
N HIS A 232 -30.03 5.08 -3.23
CA HIS A 232 -29.45 3.88 -2.58
C HIS A 232 -28.11 4.20 -1.88
N HIS A 233 -27.94 5.43 -1.44
CA HIS A 233 -26.73 5.91 -0.77
C HIS A 233 -26.60 5.38 0.68
N PRO A 234 -25.42 4.93 1.12
CA PRO A 234 -24.20 4.66 0.34
C PRO A 234 -24.31 3.34 -0.47
N LEU A 235 -23.57 3.26 -1.58
CA LEU A 235 -23.46 2.03 -2.39
C LEU A 235 -22.85 0.89 -1.60
N LEU A 236 -21.82 1.17 -0.81
CA LEU A 236 -21.05 0.20 -0.04
C LEU A 236 -20.54 0.84 1.24
N THR A 237 -20.66 0.14 2.37
CA THR A 237 -20.04 0.49 3.65
C THR A 237 -20.13 -0.68 4.62
N SER A 238 -19.22 -0.76 5.59
CA SER A 238 -19.30 -1.62 6.78
C SER A 238 -19.58 -0.83 8.06
N ALA A 239 -19.82 0.46 7.95
CA ALA A 239 -20.09 1.34 9.09
C ALA A 239 -21.28 0.83 9.94
N GLY A 240 -21.09 0.78 11.26
CA GLY A 240 -22.10 0.29 12.19
C GLY A 240 -22.20 -1.24 12.30
N HIS A 241 -21.44 -2.01 11.53
CA HIS A 241 -21.48 -3.48 11.45
C HIS A 241 -20.13 -4.09 11.83
N ARG A 242 -19.76 -3.98 13.11
CA ARG A 242 -18.46 -4.47 13.62
C ARG A 242 -18.32 -6.00 13.60
N GLU A 243 -19.41 -6.73 13.46
CA GLU A 243 -19.46 -8.18 13.33
C GLU A 243 -18.98 -8.68 11.95
N LEU A 244 -18.90 -7.82 10.95
CA LEU A 244 -18.46 -8.21 9.60
C LEU A 244 -16.93 -8.45 9.57
N PRO A 245 -16.47 -9.46 8.83
CA PRO A 245 -15.03 -9.72 8.68
C PRO A 245 -14.32 -8.63 7.85
N LEU A 246 -15.05 -7.95 6.94
CA LEU A 246 -14.54 -6.88 6.10
C LEU A 246 -14.99 -5.54 6.66
N GLN A 247 -14.06 -4.80 7.24
CA GLN A 247 -14.26 -3.48 7.83
C GLN A 247 -13.69 -2.38 6.93
N LYS A 248 -13.95 -1.11 7.26
CA LYS A 248 -13.41 0.07 6.56
C LYS A 248 -13.73 0.10 5.05
N ALA A 249 -14.81 -0.56 4.61
CA ALA A 249 -15.13 -0.73 3.19
C ALA A 249 -15.47 0.61 2.52
N GLY A 250 -14.65 1.03 1.57
CA GLY A 250 -14.78 2.30 0.86
C GLY A 250 -13.80 2.45 -0.29
N HIS A 251 -13.69 3.65 -0.88
CA HIS A 251 -12.77 4.02 -1.95
C HIS A 251 -12.80 3.01 -3.11
N ALA A 252 -13.80 3.11 -3.98
CA ALA A 252 -14.03 2.15 -5.04
C ALA A 252 -13.84 2.72 -6.44
N SER A 253 -13.44 1.84 -7.35
CA SER A 253 -13.48 2.03 -8.80
C SER A 253 -14.29 0.92 -9.46
N LEU A 254 -14.91 1.22 -10.62
CA LEU A 254 -15.80 0.30 -11.33
C LEU A 254 -15.20 -0.16 -12.65
N THR A 255 -15.50 -1.40 -13.04
CA THR A 255 -15.24 -1.92 -14.39
C THR A 255 -16.36 -2.86 -14.82
N ASP A 256 -16.52 -3.02 -16.14
CA ASP A 256 -17.38 -4.02 -16.75
C ASP A 256 -16.59 -5.27 -17.17
N THR A 257 -17.28 -6.31 -17.56
CA THR A 257 -16.74 -7.53 -18.17
C THR A 257 -17.31 -7.73 -19.57
N ASP A 258 -16.70 -8.61 -20.37
CA ASP A 258 -17.17 -8.92 -21.72
C ASP A 258 -18.60 -9.45 -21.78
N ASP A 259 -19.08 -10.11 -20.72
CA ASP A 259 -20.45 -10.64 -20.61
C ASP A 259 -21.44 -9.59 -20.03
N GLY A 260 -21.00 -8.33 -19.88
CA GLY A 260 -21.83 -7.21 -19.46
C GLY A 260 -22.10 -7.11 -17.96
N ARG A 261 -21.40 -7.86 -17.13
CA ARG A 261 -21.42 -7.69 -15.66
C ARG A 261 -20.56 -6.50 -15.26
N TRP A 262 -20.80 -6.02 -14.05
CA TRP A 262 -20.03 -4.94 -13.46
C TRP A 262 -19.44 -5.33 -12.11
N TYR A 263 -18.25 -4.85 -11.85
CA TYR A 263 -17.54 -5.06 -10.59
C TYR A 263 -16.99 -3.76 -10.04
N ALA A 264 -16.99 -3.66 -8.70
CA ALA A 264 -16.32 -2.61 -7.95
C ALA A 264 -15.14 -3.21 -7.20
N ALA A 265 -13.93 -2.74 -7.46
CA ALA A 265 -12.82 -2.93 -6.55
C ALA A 265 -12.85 -1.84 -5.47
N HIS A 266 -12.65 -2.21 -4.20
CA HIS A 266 -12.68 -1.28 -3.08
C HIS A 266 -11.68 -1.69 -2.00
N LEU A 267 -11.26 -0.76 -1.17
CA LEU A 267 -10.42 -1.12 -0.02
C LEU A 267 -11.27 -1.68 1.13
N CYS A 268 -10.64 -2.49 1.96
CA CYS A 268 -11.16 -2.97 3.24
C CYS A 268 -10.02 -3.18 4.24
N GLY A 269 -10.36 -3.42 5.51
CA GLY A 269 -9.45 -3.90 6.54
C GLY A 269 -10.05 -5.13 7.23
N ARG A 270 -9.19 -6.05 7.70
CA ARG A 270 -9.61 -7.23 8.46
C ARG A 270 -9.03 -7.16 9.86
N PRO A 271 -9.82 -6.76 10.88
CA PRO A 271 -9.35 -6.73 12.26
C PRO A 271 -9.23 -8.16 12.81
N ILE A 272 -8.14 -8.45 13.53
CA ILE A 272 -7.85 -9.77 14.12
C ILE A 272 -7.99 -9.81 15.64
N THR A 273 -8.11 -8.67 16.31
CA THR A 273 -8.13 -8.60 17.76
C THR A 273 -9.41 -7.99 18.27
N GLU A 274 -9.71 -8.19 19.57
CA GLU A 274 -10.77 -7.47 20.29
C GLU A 274 -10.59 -5.95 20.20
N HIS A 275 -9.36 -5.48 19.97
CA HIS A 275 -9.01 -4.07 19.81
C HIS A 275 -9.21 -3.56 18.37
N SER A 276 -9.76 -4.36 17.47
CA SER A 276 -10.01 -3.99 16.07
C SER A 276 -8.73 -3.51 15.35
N ARG A 277 -7.63 -4.27 15.45
CA ARG A 277 -6.34 -3.98 14.80
C ARG A 277 -6.23 -4.67 13.44
N CYS A 278 -6.06 -3.89 12.36
CA CYS A 278 -5.87 -4.40 11.00
C CYS A 278 -4.37 -4.48 10.68
N VAL A 279 -3.69 -5.54 11.15
CA VAL A 279 -2.23 -5.70 11.00
C VAL A 279 -1.80 -5.91 9.54
N LEU A 280 -2.71 -6.32 8.64
CA LEU A 280 -2.45 -6.38 7.20
C LEU A 280 -2.66 -5.04 6.49
N GLY A 281 -2.99 -3.97 7.24
CA GLY A 281 -3.31 -2.68 6.67
C GLY A 281 -4.65 -2.70 5.92
N ARG A 282 -4.74 -1.94 4.83
CA ARG A 282 -5.90 -1.85 3.96
C ARG A 282 -5.67 -2.70 2.70
N GLU A 283 -6.57 -3.63 2.45
CA GLU A 283 -6.51 -4.66 1.42
C GLU A 283 -7.51 -4.35 0.30
N THR A 284 -7.42 -5.01 -0.86
CA THR A 284 -8.35 -4.83 -1.97
C THR A 284 -9.37 -5.95 -2.04
N CYS A 285 -10.65 -5.59 -2.05
CA CYS A 285 -11.81 -6.45 -2.26
C CYS A 285 -12.49 -6.19 -3.60
N LEU A 286 -13.31 -7.15 -4.04
CA LEU A 286 -14.14 -7.04 -5.24
C LEU A 286 -15.61 -7.31 -4.89
N GLN A 287 -16.56 -6.52 -5.46
CA GLN A 287 -18.00 -6.72 -5.32
C GLN A 287 -18.67 -6.70 -6.68
N GLU A 288 -19.65 -7.58 -6.91
CA GLU A 288 -20.46 -7.53 -8.13
C GLU A 288 -21.54 -6.44 -8.02
N ILE A 289 -21.63 -5.61 -9.05
CA ILE A 289 -22.58 -4.50 -9.18
C ILE A 289 -23.69 -4.88 -10.15
N VAL A 290 -24.92 -4.53 -9.81
CA VAL A 290 -26.08 -4.61 -10.68
C VAL A 290 -26.74 -3.26 -10.83
N TRP A 291 -27.27 -3.00 -12.03
CA TRP A 291 -27.95 -1.75 -12.33
C TRP A 291 -29.46 -1.89 -12.11
N THR A 292 -30.04 -0.98 -11.36
CA THR A 292 -31.50 -0.91 -11.17
C THR A 292 -32.20 -0.46 -12.47
N ALA A 293 -33.52 -0.65 -12.56
CA ALA A 293 -34.30 -0.27 -13.74
C ALA A 293 -34.24 1.25 -14.04
N ASP A 294 -34.02 2.07 -13.02
CA ASP A 294 -33.87 3.53 -13.14
C ASP A 294 -32.37 3.94 -13.27
N GLY A 295 -31.47 2.96 -13.49
CA GLY A 295 -30.07 3.18 -13.85
C GLY A 295 -29.16 3.55 -12.68
N TRP A 296 -29.40 3.10 -11.47
CA TRP A 296 -28.46 3.25 -10.37
C TRP A 296 -27.68 1.96 -10.08
N PRO A 297 -26.37 2.03 -9.78
CA PRO A 297 -25.62 0.85 -9.35
C PRO A 297 -25.99 0.48 -7.91
N THR A 298 -26.11 -0.82 -7.66
CA THR A 298 -26.29 -1.43 -6.34
C THR A 298 -25.48 -2.70 -6.23
N LEU A 299 -25.21 -3.20 -5.03
CA LEU A 299 -24.56 -4.50 -4.86
C LEU A 299 -25.49 -5.62 -5.32
N LYS A 300 -24.95 -6.64 -6.00
CA LYS A 300 -25.70 -7.87 -6.33
C LYS A 300 -26.25 -8.50 -5.05
N GLY A 301 -27.55 -8.78 -5.07
CA GLY A 301 -28.27 -9.35 -3.91
C GLY A 301 -28.77 -8.28 -2.93
N GLY A 302 -28.60 -6.99 -3.24
CA GLY A 302 -29.16 -5.86 -2.48
C GLY A 302 -28.38 -5.53 -1.20
N GLY A 303 -28.81 -4.43 -0.57
CA GLY A 303 -28.10 -3.85 0.59
C GLY A 303 -26.83 -3.13 0.17
N ASN A 304 -26.02 -2.74 1.16
CA ASN A 304 -24.77 -1.99 0.97
C ASN A 304 -23.58 -2.57 1.78
N LEU A 305 -23.73 -3.76 2.35
CA LEU A 305 -22.68 -4.41 3.14
C LEU A 305 -21.73 -5.21 2.25
N PRO A 306 -20.41 -5.13 2.44
CA PRO A 306 -19.44 -5.89 1.68
C PRO A 306 -19.63 -7.40 1.90
N ARG A 307 -19.47 -8.16 0.83
CA ARG A 307 -19.52 -9.63 0.86
C ARG A 307 -18.12 -10.19 0.88
N ASP A 308 -17.88 -11.13 1.76
CA ASP A 308 -16.61 -11.86 1.87
C ASP A 308 -16.43 -12.90 0.75
N MET A 309 -17.54 -13.34 0.13
CA MET A 309 -17.53 -14.24 -1.02
C MET A 309 -18.38 -13.68 -2.15
N ILE A 310 -17.84 -13.71 -3.37
CA ILE A 310 -18.52 -13.26 -4.59
C ILE A 310 -18.36 -14.29 -5.70
N GLU A 311 -19.23 -14.22 -6.70
CA GLU A 311 -19.10 -15.02 -7.93
C GLU A 311 -18.48 -14.18 -9.05
N VAL A 312 -17.50 -14.76 -9.77
CA VAL A 312 -16.91 -14.15 -10.97
C VAL A 312 -17.07 -15.10 -12.18
N PRO A 313 -17.13 -14.57 -13.42
CA PRO A 313 -17.32 -15.35 -14.64
C PRO A 313 -16.01 -16.06 -15.06
N SER A 314 -15.51 -16.96 -14.22
CA SER A 314 -14.26 -17.68 -14.43
C SER A 314 -14.43 -19.16 -14.05
N ASN A 315 -13.47 -19.98 -14.48
CA ASN A 315 -13.28 -21.36 -14.04
C ASN A 315 -11.93 -21.54 -13.31
N ALA A 316 -11.17 -20.44 -13.10
CA ALA A 316 -9.90 -20.47 -12.37
C ALA A 316 -10.12 -20.77 -10.88
N VAL A 317 -9.17 -21.44 -10.26
CA VAL A 317 -9.12 -21.65 -8.82
C VAL A 317 -8.36 -20.48 -8.20
N GLN A 318 -8.88 -19.91 -7.12
CA GLN A 318 -8.20 -18.82 -6.40
C GLN A 318 -6.99 -19.37 -5.65
N GLU A 319 -5.82 -18.81 -5.95
CA GLU A 319 -4.57 -19.08 -5.24
C GLU A 319 -4.46 -18.14 -4.04
N ARG A 320 -4.13 -18.70 -2.86
CA ARG A 320 -4.06 -17.94 -1.59
C ARG A 320 -2.81 -18.22 -0.77
N SER A 321 -1.88 -18.98 -1.30
CA SER A 321 -0.62 -19.27 -0.60
C SER A 321 0.45 -18.27 -1.02
N HIS A 322 0.98 -17.54 -0.04
CA HIS A 322 2.11 -16.64 -0.28
C HIS A 322 3.39 -17.35 0.16
N LYS A 323 4.30 -17.53 -0.78
CA LYS A 323 5.59 -18.13 -0.53
C LYS A 323 6.66 -17.46 -1.38
N ALA A 324 7.72 -17.01 -0.74
CA ALA A 324 8.90 -16.45 -1.38
C ALA A 324 10.16 -17.11 -0.86
N HIS A 325 11.09 -17.43 -1.76
CA HIS A 325 12.41 -17.95 -1.39
C HIS A 325 13.45 -17.41 -2.37
N TYR A 326 14.22 -16.44 -1.93
CA TYR A 326 15.27 -15.77 -2.72
C TYR A 326 16.65 -16.14 -2.17
N ARG A 327 17.53 -16.59 -3.06
CA ARG A 327 18.93 -16.94 -2.77
C ARG A 327 19.92 -15.91 -3.26
N PHE A 328 19.44 -14.80 -3.80
CA PHE A 328 20.25 -13.69 -4.30
C PHE A 328 21.30 -14.10 -5.33
N GLU A 329 20.92 -15.03 -6.22
CA GLU A 329 21.76 -15.53 -7.31
C GLU A 329 21.68 -14.64 -8.57
N ASP A 330 20.66 -13.79 -8.66
CA ASP A 330 20.43 -12.84 -9.74
C ASP A 330 21.20 -11.53 -9.52
N GLU A 331 21.42 -10.76 -10.60
CA GLU A 331 22.10 -9.47 -10.54
C GLU A 331 21.19 -8.30 -10.11
N THR A 332 19.88 -8.54 -9.97
CA THR A 332 18.87 -7.57 -9.57
C THR A 332 18.13 -8.02 -8.33
N LEU A 333 17.68 -7.07 -7.53
CA LEU A 333 16.77 -7.38 -6.40
C LEU A 333 15.49 -8.04 -6.93
N PRO A 334 14.93 -9.01 -6.18
CA PRO A 334 13.63 -9.59 -6.51
C PRO A 334 12.57 -8.51 -6.72
N PHE A 335 11.69 -8.73 -7.70
CA PHE A 335 10.70 -7.73 -8.12
C PHE A 335 9.70 -7.39 -6.99
N GLU A 336 9.48 -8.28 -6.06
CA GLU A 336 8.60 -8.09 -4.90
C GLU A 336 9.23 -7.28 -3.76
N PHE A 337 10.55 -7.05 -3.79
CA PHE A 337 11.20 -6.24 -2.76
C PHE A 337 10.98 -4.74 -2.99
N ARG A 338 10.90 -4.02 -1.89
CA ARG A 338 10.68 -2.58 -1.80
C ARG A 338 11.75 -1.92 -0.97
N THR A 339 11.96 -0.63 -1.20
CA THR A 339 12.82 0.23 -0.39
C THR A 339 12.00 1.38 0.20
N LEU A 340 12.55 2.13 1.14
CA LEU A 340 11.86 3.29 1.70
C LEU A 340 12.25 4.57 0.97
N ARG A 341 11.24 5.28 0.46
CA ARG A 341 11.31 6.64 -0.11
C ARG A 341 12.14 6.81 -1.38
N ILE A 342 13.29 6.18 -1.46
CA ILE A 342 14.23 6.29 -2.58
C ILE A 342 14.73 4.91 -3.01
N PRO A 343 15.17 4.76 -4.27
CA PRO A 343 15.82 3.53 -4.69
C PRO A 343 17.15 3.34 -3.96
N LEU A 344 17.49 2.10 -3.60
CA LEU A 344 18.85 1.75 -3.25
C LEU A 344 19.73 1.81 -4.51
N THR A 345 20.94 2.30 -4.33
CA THR A 345 21.95 2.43 -5.38
C THR A 345 23.06 1.39 -5.21
N LYS A 346 23.99 1.30 -6.17
CA LYS A 346 25.21 0.48 -6.05
C LYS A 346 26.11 0.87 -4.86
N GLN A 347 25.87 2.02 -4.25
CA GLN A 347 26.56 2.40 -3.01
C GLN A 347 25.89 1.77 -1.77
N ASP A 348 24.63 1.36 -1.88
CA ASP A 348 23.83 0.89 -0.77
C ASP A 348 23.75 -0.63 -0.74
N TYR A 349 23.87 -1.30 -1.90
CA TYR A 349 23.86 -2.76 -1.98
C TYR A 349 24.67 -3.31 -3.15
N SER A 350 25.00 -4.60 -3.05
CA SER A 350 25.60 -5.39 -4.13
C SER A 350 25.07 -6.83 -4.11
N LEU A 351 24.79 -7.36 -5.32
CA LEU A 351 24.49 -8.77 -5.56
C LEU A 351 25.64 -9.51 -6.28
N THR A 352 26.69 -8.78 -6.65
CA THR A 352 27.81 -9.30 -7.46
C THR A 352 29.13 -9.37 -6.71
N GLU A 353 29.36 -8.55 -5.68
CA GLU A 353 30.60 -8.60 -4.88
C GLU A 353 30.76 -9.91 -4.10
N ARG A 354 29.63 -10.49 -3.70
CA ARG A 354 29.57 -11.81 -3.07
C ARG A 354 28.42 -12.60 -3.69
N PRO A 355 28.66 -13.40 -4.72
CA PRO A 355 27.61 -14.18 -5.39
C PRO A 355 26.83 -15.07 -4.42
N GLY A 356 25.49 -15.09 -4.57
CA GLY A 356 24.60 -15.80 -3.66
C GLY A 356 24.29 -15.07 -2.36
N TYR A 357 24.66 -13.79 -2.26
CA TYR A 357 24.35 -12.94 -1.12
C TYR A 357 23.85 -11.56 -1.57
N LEU A 358 22.88 -11.05 -0.85
CA LEU A 358 22.57 -9.63 -0.84
C LEU A 358 23.49 -8.95 0.18
N ARG A 359 24.46 -8.17 -0.29
CA ARG A 359 25.29 -7.30 0.53
C ARG A 359 24.59 -5.96 0.70
N LEU A 360 24.32 -5.57 1.94
CA LEU A 360 23.84 -4.23 2.28
C LEU A 360 24.96 -3.47 3.00
N TYR A 361 25.21 -2.23 2.56
CA TYR A 361 26.16 -1.34 3.23
C TYR A 361 25.44 -0.49 4.27
N GLY A 362 25.97 -0.40 5.48
CA GLY A 362 25.35 0.33 6.58
C GLY A 362 24.97 1.76 6.21
N GLY A 363 23.72 2.09 6.38
CA GLY A 363 23.13 3.40 6.16
C GLY A 363 22.61 4.03 7.45
N GLU A 364 21.68 4.96 7.32
CA GLU A 364 21.02 5.63 8.43
C GLU A 364 20.13 4.67 9.24
N SER A 365 19.72 5.12 10.43
CA SER A 365 18.89 4.32 11.33
C SER A 365 17.48 4.04 10.76
N LEU A 366 16.81 2.99 11.26
CA LEU A 366 15.42 2.68 10.93
C LEU A 366 14.43 3.82 11.24
N CYS A 367 14.82 4.77 12.08
CA CYS A 367 14.03 5.96 12.39
C CYS A 367 14.25 7.13 11.41
N SER A 368 15.16 7.01 10.45
CA SER A 368 15.41 8.04 9.44
C SER A 368 14.34 8.06 8.36
N ARG A 369 14.19 9.22 7.70
CA ARG A 369 13.33 9.42 6.54
C ARG A 369 14.12 9.80 5.28
N PHE A 370 15.42 9.62 5.29
CA PHE A 370 16.29 10.10 4.22
C PHE A 370 17.00 8.98 3.48
N HIS A 371 17.93 8.26 4.13
CA HIS A 371 18.79 7.30 3.45
C HIS A 371 18.98 6.01 4.28
N GLN A 372 17.89 5.28 4.50
CA GLN A 372 17.93 3.99 5.17
C GLN A 372 18.40 2.91 4.19
N THR A 373 19.30 2.03 4.61
CA THR A 373 19.63 0.83 3.84
C THR A 373 18.78 -0.34 4.32
N MET A 374 17.64 -0.49 3.67
CA MET A 374 16.69 -1.58 3.92
C MET A 374 16.02 -1.99 2.61
N THR A 375 15.80 -3.29 2.44
CA THR A 375 14.89 -3.83 1.44
C THR A 375 13.88 -4.75 2.13
N ALA A 376 12.62 -4.71 1.70
CA ALA A 376 11.53 -5.33 2.44
C ALA A 376 10.52 -6.05 1.55
N PHE A 377 9.91 -7.09 2.10
CA PHE A 377 8.81 -7.86 1.54
C PHE A 377 7.53 -7.55 2.32
N ARG A 378 6.38 -7.39 1.64
CA ARG A 378 5.10 -7.08 2.29
C ARG A 378 4.62 -8.24 3.16
N GLN A 379 4.06 -7.94 4.32
CA GLN A 379 3.26 -8.92 5.07
C GLN A 379 1.93 -9.12 4.35
N GLU A 380 1.61 -10.36 3.97
CA GLU A 380 0.40 -10.72 3.21
C GLU A 380 -0.50 -11.71 3.96
N ASP A 381 -0.01 -12.28 5.08
CA ASP A 381 -0.70 -13.29 5.90
C ASP A 381 -0.76 -12.87 7.36
N PHE A 382 -1.80 -13.30 8.08
CA PHE A 382 -1.91 -13.12 9.53
C PHE A 382 -0.92 -14.01 10.27
N SER A 383 -0.71 -15.22 9.77
CA SER A 383 0.27 -16.16 10.31
C SER A 383 1.29 -16.49 9.24
N PHE A 384 2.57 -16.36 9.56
CA PHE A 384 3.66 -16.61 8.61
C PHE A 384 4.99 -16.90 9.30
N ILE A 385 5.93 -17.45 8.53
CA ILE A 385 7.34 -17.56 8.90
C ILE A 385 8.17 -16.75 7.92
N ALA A 386 9.06 -15.90 8.44
CA ALA A 386 10.09 -15.23 7.66
C ALA A 386 11.47 -15.54 8.22
N LYS A 387 12.44 -15.83 7.34
CA LYS A 387 13.80 -16.21 7.71
C LYS A 387 14.85 -15.54 6.84
N THR A 388 16.02 -15.35 7.41
CA THR A 388 17.24 -14.98 6.68
C THR A 388 18.47 -15.63 7.31
N VAL A 389 19.56 -15.70 6.57
CA VAL A 389 20.88 -16.02 7.09
C VAL A 389 21.79 -14.80 6.92
N LEU A 390 22.49 -14.44 7.97
CA LEU A 390 23.26 -13.22 8.06
C LEU A 390 24.71 -13.51 8.46
N GLU A 391 25.64 -12.96 7.70
CA GLU A 391 27.05 -12.81 8.07
C GLU A 391 27.33 -11.32 8.25
N PHE A 392 27.63 -10.92 9.49
CA PHE A 392 27.90 -9.53 9.84
C PHE A 392 28.90 -9.50 11.00
N TYR A 393 29.94 -8.71 10.85
CA TYR A 393 31.07 -8.63 11.79
C TYR A 393 31.28 -7.19 12.25
N PRO A 394 30.38 -6.67 13.11
CA PRO A 394 30.53 -5.34 13.66
C PRO A 394 31.70 -5.29 14.66
N ASP A 395 32.36 -4.16 14.77
CA ASP A 395 33.40 -3.85 15.74
C ASP A 395 33.04 -2.68 16.65
N ASN A 396 31.79 -2.21 16.55
CA ASN A 396 31.27 -1.07 17.29
C ASN A 396 29.75 -1.23 17.46
N PHE A 397 29.19 -0.80 18.59
CA PHE A 397 27.77 -0.88 18.90
C PHE A 397 26.87 -0.03 17.99
N GLN A 398 27.41 0.97 17.29
CA GLN A 398 26.71 1.81 16.33
C GLN A 398 26.47 1.14 14.98
N LYS A 399 26.93 -0.10 14.82
CA LYS A 399 26.77 -0.94 13.63
C LYS A 399 25.79 -2.05 13.93
N THR A 400 24.70 -2.12 13.18
CA THR A 400 23.67 -3.15 13.36
C THR A 400 23.20 -3.69 12.02
N ALA A 401 22.90 -4.99 11.95
CA ALA A 401 22.27 -5.61 10.79
C ALA A 401 21.34 -6.74 11.22
N GLY A 402 20.22 -6.94 10.52
CA GLY A 402 19.28 -8.00 10.88
C GLY A 402 17.99 -8.00 10.09
N ILE A 403 16.99 -8.69 10.65
CA ILE A 403 15.64 -8.80 10.12
C ILE A 403 14.68 -7.95 10.97
N VAL A 404 13.81 -7.19 10.32
CA VAL A 404 12.88 -6.29 11.00
C VAL A 404 11.44 -6.54 10.54
N HIS A 405 10.51 -6.58 11.48
CA HIS A 405 9.09 -6.43 11.22
C HIS A 405 8.78 -4.94 11.33
N TYR A 406 8.65 -4.29 10.20
CA TYR A 406 8.64 -2.83 10.06
C TYR A 406 7.28 -2.32 9.59
N TYR A 407 6.71 -1.39 10.33
CA TYR A 407 5.52 -0.66 9.92
C TYR A 407 5.90 0.75 9.44
N ASP A 408 6.57 1.54 10.27
CA ASP A 408 7.12 2.86 9.94
C ASP A 408 8.30 3.24 10.88
N THR A 409 8.77 4.50 10.80
CA THR A 409 9.94 4.99 11.55
C THR A 409 9.77 4.96 13.07
N ILE A 410 8.56 4.80 13.59
CA ILE A 410 8.24 4.81 15.03
C ILE A 410 7.55 3.55 15.53
N ASN A 411 7.31 2.58 14.62
CA ASN A 411 6.69 1.29 14.93
C ASN A 411 7.40 0.16 14.20
N PHE A 412 8.21 -0.61 14.91
CA PHE A 412 8.89 -1.79 14.37
C PHE A 412 9.41 -2.72 15.48
N LEU A 413 9.66 -3.97 15.12
CA LEU A 413 10.31 -4.98 15.94
C LEU A 413 11.54 -5.53 15.19
N TYR A 414 12.74 -5.29 15.72
CA TYR A 414 14.01 -5.53 15.05
C TYR A 414 14.87 -6.56 15.79
N LEU A 415 15.17 -7.68 15.15
CA LEU A 415 16.13 -8.70 15.60
C LEU A 415 17.44 -8.49 14.85
N PHE A 416 18.52 -8.18 15.57
CA PHE A 416 19.76 -7.71 14.95
C PHE A 416 21.03 -8.18 15.64
N LEU A 417 22.11 -8.20 14.89
CA LEU A 417 23.47 -8.36 15.35
C LEU A 417 24.11 -7.01 15.56
N SER A 418 24.91 -6.88 16.63
CA SER A 418 25.73 -5.72 16.95
C SER A 418 26.98 -6.12 17.73
N TRP A 419 27.63 -5.16 18.36
CA TRP A 419 28.84 -5.31 19.15
C TRP A 419 28.67 -4.72 20.55
N ASP A 420 29.27 -5.40 21.53
CA ASP A 420 29.40 -4.95 22.92
C ASP A 420 30.88 -4.94 23.27
N GLU A 421 31.38 -3.89 23.89
CA GLU A 421 32.80 -3.68 24.14
C GLU A 421 33.42 -4.76 25.04
N ASP A 422 32.62 -5.32 25.95
CA ASP A 422 33.10 -6.34 26.92
C ASP A 422 32.87 -7.78 26.41
N ARG A 423 31.89 -8.00 25.52
CA ARG A 423 31.40 -9.32 25.11
C ARG A 423 31.63 -9.65 23.63
N GLY A 424 31.94 -8.65 22.81
CA GLY A 424 32.11 -8.80 21.39
C GLY A 424 30.78 -8.85 20.64
N ARG A 425 30.64 -9.75 19.68
CA ARG A 425 29.47 -9.91 18.82
C ARG A 425 28.26 -10.39 19.62
N ILE A 426 27.17 -9.66 19.53
CA ILE A 426 25.92 -9.96 20.23
C ILE A 426 24.72 -10.00 19.28
N LEU A 427 23.68 -10.72 19.68
CA LEU A 427 22.32 -10.65 19.15
C LEU A 427 21.45 -9.83 20.13
N ASN A 428 20.64 -8.92 19.62
CA ASN A 428 19.72 -8.16 20.47
C ASN A 428 18.38 -7.92 19.75
N VAL A 429 17.40 -7.42 20.50
CA VAL A 429 16.08 -7.02 20.02
C VAL A 429 15.85 -5.56 20.36
N LEU A 430 15.43 -4.76 19.38
CA LEU A 430 14.88 -3.43 19.58
C LEU A 430 13.38 -3.45 19.26
N ARG A 431 12.56 -3.14 20.25
CA ARG A 431 11.15 -2.87 20.10
C ARG A 431 10.93 -1.36 20.08
N ASN A 432 10.35 -0.83 19.00
CA ASN A 432 9.90 0.55 18.92
C ASN A 432 8.38 0.55 18.75
N ARG A 433 7.65 0.91 19.79
CA ARG A 433 6.19 1.01 19.80
C ARG A 433 5.77 2.45 20.01
N LEU A 434 5.23 3.09 18.99
CA LEU A 434 4.73 4.47 19.02
C LEU A 434 5.75 5.45 19.65
N ARG A 435 7.02 5.37 19.24
CA ARG A 435 8.21 6.11 19.73
C ARG A 435 8.79 5.61 21.06
N GLU A 436 8.15 4.67 21.74
CA GLU A 436 8.72 4.08 22.95
C GLU A 436 9.68 2.94 22.58
N GLN A 437 10.97 3.17 22.77
CA GLN A 437 12.02 2.21 22.49
C GLN A 437 12.38 1.39 23.72
N SER A 438 12.54 0.09 23.55
CA SER A 438 12.99 -0.84 24.59
C SER A 438 13.86 -1.94 24.01
N TYR A 439 14.77 -2.46 24.87
CA TYR A 439 15.67 -3.57 24.56
C TYR A 439 15.37 -4.75 25.50
N PRO A 440 14.42 -5.62 25.13
CA PRO A 440 13.90 -6.65 26.05
C PRO A 440 14.92 -7.72 26.46
N LEU A 441 16.05 -7.85 25.75
CA LEU A 441 17.10 -8.83 26.08
C LEU A 441 18.22 -8.27 26.98
N GLU A 442 17.98 -7.24 27.76
CA GLU A 442 18.90 -6.65 28.76
C GLU A 442 20.39 -6.88 28.49
N GLY A 443 20.94 -6.31 27.40
CA GLY A 443 22.34 -6.44 26.99
C GLY A 443 22.62 -7.51 25.92
N GLY A 444 21.59 -8.23 25.46
CA GLY A 444 21.72 -9.16 24.33
C GLY A 444 22.31 -10.53 24.66
N ILE A 445 22.44 -11.35 23.66
CA ILE A 445 22.92 -12.73 23.69
C ILE A 445 24.29 -12.79 23.03
N ASN A 446 25.27 -13.40 23.69
CA ASN A 446 26.61 -13.58 23.13
C ASN A 446 26.57 -14.53 21.93
N LEU A 447 27.20 -14.13 20.85
CA LEU A 447 27.35 -14.93 19.64
C LEU A 447 28.81 -15.38 19.46
N PRO A 448 29.05 -16.44 18.68
CA PRO A 448 30.41 -16.76 18.20
C PRO A 448 31.01 -15.55 17.46
N PRO A 449 32.33 -15.31 17.59
CA PRO A 449 32.98 -14.15 16.96
C PRO A 449 32.87 -14.18 15.44
N GLU A 450 32.73 -15.36 14.86
CA GLU A 450 32.60 -15.59 13.42
C GLU A 450 31.47 -16.57 13.12
N GLY A 451 31.07 -16.66 11.83
CA GLY A 451 30.08 -17.60 11.34
C GLY A 451 28.74 -16.98 11.04
N LYS A 452 27.90 -17.78 10.43
CA LYS A 452 26.53 -17.44 10.01
C LYS A 452 25.59 -17.46 11.21
N ILE A 453 24.64 -16.55 11.18
CA ILE A 453 23.51 -16.54 12.13
C ILE A 453 22.22 -16.58 11.32
N TYR A 454 21.37 -17.54 11.61
CA TYR A 454 20.04 -17.66 11.03
C TYR A 454 19.05 -16.93 11.91
N LEU A 455 18.30 -16.02 11.34
CA LEU A 455 17.30 -15.21 12.03
C LEU A 455 15.90 -15.60 11.54
N LYS A 456 14.94 -15.71 12.46
CA LYS A 456 13.55 -16.07 12.16
C LYS A 456 12.60 -15.16 12.89
N ILE A 457 11.58 -14.70 12.16
CA ILE A 457 10.33 -14.12 12.67
C ILE A 457 9.22 -15.13 12.38
N GLU A 458 8.49 -15.56 13.39
CA GLU A 458 7.34 -16.42 13.27
C GLU A 458 6.13 -15.72 13.90
N VAL A 459 5.11 -15.51 13.09
CA VAL A 459 3.89 -14.80 13.50
C VAL A 459 2.71 -15.74 13.49
N HIS A 460 1.95 -15.72 14.56
CA HIS A 460 0.64 -16.35 14.67
C HIS A 460 -0.36 -15.28 15.12
N MET A 461 -1.17 -14.80 14.16
CA MET A 461 -2.13 -13.72 14.36
C MET A 461 -1.44 -12.45 14.91
N GLU A 462 -1.71 -12.05 16.15
CA GLU A 462 -1.11 -10.91 16.83
C GLU A 462 0.22 -11.20 17.55
N HIS A 463 0.66 -12.44 17.61
CA HIS A 463 1.86 -12.83 18.36
C HIS A 463 3.03 -13.10 17.42
N SER A 464 4.13 -12.39 17.64
CA SER A 464 5.40 -12.58 16.93
C SER A 464 6.46 -13.15 17.84
N THR A 465 7.08 -14.27 17.43
CA THR A 465 8.24 -14.88 18.10
C THR A 465 9.48 -14.68 17.26
N LEU A 466 10.48 -14.02 17.84
CA LEU A 466 11.82 -13.84 17.28
C LEU A 466 12.73 -14.96 17.75
N SER A 467 13.48 -15.55 16.84
CA SER A 467 14.37 -16.68 17.13
C SER A 467 15.64 -16.59 16.31
N TYR A 468 16.70 -17.26 16.78
CA TYR A 468 17.93 -17.43 16.03
C TYR A 468 18.41 -18.88 16.05
N SER A 469 19.29 -19.24 15.11
CA SER A 469 20.00 -20.51 15.07
C SER A 469 21.42 -20.31 14.55
N LEU A 470 22.32 -21.20 14.91
CA LEU A 470 23.72 -21.25 14.39
C LEU A 470 23.84 -22.17 13.16
N GLU A 471 22.88 -23.11 12.93
CA GLU A 471 23.00 -24.18 11.94
C GLU A 471 21.72 -24.38 11.07
N ASP A 472 20.72 -23.47 11.13
CA ASP A 472 19.41 -23.57 10.43
C ASP A 472 18.59 -24.84 10.77
N THR A 473 18.82 -25.43 11.91
CA THR A 473 18.13 -26.66 12.33
C THR A 473 17.23 -26.42 13.52
N GLU A 474 17.81 -26.04 14.65
CA GLU A 474 17.10 -25.73 15.88
C GLU A 474 17.11 -24.21 16.12
N TYR A 475 15.93 -23.60 16.14
CA TYR A 475 15.75 -22.18 16.39
C TYR A 475 15.45 -21.93 17.87
N ILE A 476 16.30 -21.13 18.51
CA ILE A 476 16.17 -20.74 19.91
C ILE A 476 15.30 -19.48 19.96
N PRO A 477 14.09 -19.52 20.54
CA PRO A 477 13.27 -18.33 20.72
C PRO A 477 13.92 -17.39 21.74
N VAL A 478 13.95 -16.10 21.44
CA VAL A 478 14.58 -15.08 22.29
C VAL A 478 13.62 -14.02 22.77
N TYR A 479 12.54 -13.76 22.03
CA TYR A 479 11.54 -12.78 22.43
C TYR A 479 10.20 -13.04 21.74
N THR A 480 9.11 -12.83 22.47
CA THR A 480 7.75 -12.87 21.92
C THR A 480 7.04 -11.56 22.26
N ASP A 481 6.36 -10.96 21.29
CA ASP A 481 5.63 -9.70 21.43
C ASP A 481 4.22 -9.79 20.82
N ASP A 482 3.30 -8.99 21.33
CA ASP A 482 2.05 -8.67 20.65
C ASP A 482 2.34 -7.56 19.64
N ILE A 483 2.23 -7.89 18.34
CA ILE A 483 2.53 -6.98 17.23
C ILE A 483 1.31 -6.24 16.70
N SER A 484 0.18 -6.27 17.37
CA SER A 484 -1.03 -5.57 16.94
C SER A 484 -0.83 -4.05 16.79
N TYR A 485 0.21 -3.51 17.41
CA TYR A 485 0.62 -2.12 17.23
C TYR A 485 1.23 -1.81 15.84
N LEU A 486 1.61 -2.83 15.04
CA LEU A 486 2.06 -2.66 13.66
C LEU A 486 0.84 -2.51 12.73
N SER A 487 -0.04 -1.58 13.04
CA SER A 487 -1.28 -1.30 12.32
C SER A 487 -1.61 0.19 12.35
N ASP A 488 -2.36 0.67 11.36
CA ASP A 488 -2.86 2.05 11.31
C ASP A 488 -3.75 2.39 12.52
N ASP A 489 -4.54 1.43 12.98
CA ASP A 489 -5.44 1.60 14.13
C ASP A 489 -4.71 1.91 15.44
N ALA A 490 -3.45 1.47 15.60
CA ALA A 490 -2.65 1.71 16.81
C ALA A 490 -2.39 3.20 17.04
N TYR A 491 -2.30 3.99 15.97
CA TYR A 491 -1.98 5.41 16.05
C TYR A 491 -3.07 6.27 16.69
N SER A 492 -4.29 5.75 16.82
CA SER A 492 -5.34 6.38 17.62
C SER A 492 -4.93 6.55 19.08
N GLU A 493 -4.04 5.70 19.62
CA GLU A 493 -3.51 5.81 20.99
C GLU A 493 -2.73 7.13 21.21
N ILE A 494 -2.13 7.69 20.14
CA ILE A 494 -1.38 8.94 20.19
C ILE A 494 -2.05 10.08 19.42
N GLY A 495 -3.32 9.89 18.98
CA GLY A 495 -4.08 10.90 18.24
C GLY A 495 -3.55 11.18 16.84
N GLU A 496 -2.87 10.23 16.23
CA GLU A 496 -2.34 10.30 14.88
C GLU A 496 -3.07 9.33 13.93
N TYR A 497 -2.80 9.46 12.63
CA TYR A 497 -3.33 8.57 11.57
C TYR A 497 -2.17 8.02 10.76
N ARG A 498 -2.31 6.78 10.31
CA ARG A 498 -1.41 6.11 9.37
C ARG A 498 -2.21 5.40 8.30
N PHE A 499 -1.53 5.10 7.18
CA PHE A 499 -2.16 4.54 5.98
C PHE A 499 -1.32 3.46 5.32
N THR A 500 -0.11 3.20 5.80
CA THR A 500 0.83 2.19 5.28
C THR A 500 0.48 0.78 5.78
N GLY A 501 1.38 -0.18 5.62
CA GLY A 501 1.23 -1.55 6.13
C GLY A 501 2.56 -2.17 6.48
N ALA A 502 2.52 -3.25 7.26
CA ALA A 502 3.70 -3.93 7.76
C ALA A 502 4.46 -4.70 6.67
N HIS A 503 5.79 -4.72 6.79
CA HIS A 503 6.73 -5.41 5.92
C HIS A 503 7.80 -6.13 6.73
N ILE A 504 8.38 -7.18 6.14
CA ILE A 504 9.56 -7.86 6.68
C ILE A 504 10.79 -7.37 5.93
N GLY A 505 11.68 -6.66 6.63
CA GLY A 505 12.86 -6.03 6.04
C GLY A 505 14.17 -6.71 6.40
N LEU A 506 15.11 -6.69 5.45
CA LEU A 506 16.53 -6.92 5.68
C LEU A 506 17.20 -5.54 5.72
N CYS A 507 17.89 -5.21 6.81
CA CYS A 507 18.45 -3.87 6.98
C CYS A 507 19.85 -3.90 7.57
N CYS A 508 20.62 -2.85 7.23
CA CYS A 508 21.95 -2.60 7.75
C CYS A 508 22.10 -1.12 8.10
N GLN A 509 22.51 -0.83 9.33
CA GLN A 509 22.74 0.52 9.84
C GLN A 509 24.20 0.68 10.25
N ASP A 510 24.78 1.82 9.97
CA ASP A 510 26.12 2.21 10.43
C ASP A 510 26.17 3.73 10.62
N THR A 511 26.04 4.17 11.87
CA THR A 511 26.07 5.60 12.21
C THR A 511 27.50 6.11 12.45
N THR A 512 28.52 5.26 12.29
CA THR A 512 29.94 5.70 12.30
C THR A 512 30.34 6.34 10.96
N GLY A 513 29.62 6.03 9.89
CA GLY A 513 29.90 6.47 8.52
C GLY A 513 30.89 5.58 7.75
N GLU A 514 31.32 4.45 8.32
CA GLU A 514 32.24 3.50 7.67
C GLU A 514 31.54 2.60 6.65
N ARG A 515 30.19 2.58 6.67
CA ARG A 515 29.36 1.78 5.78
C ARG A 515 29.70 0.28 5.82
N THR A 516 29.86 -0.25 7.02
CA THR A 516 30.18 -1.67 7.27
C THR A 516 29.17 -2.58 6.56
N PRO A 517 29.63 -3.56 5.73
CA PRO A 517 28.73 -4.41 4.97
C PRO A 517 28.13 -5.52 5.83
N ALA A 518 26.88 -5.87 5.55
CA ALA A 518 26.18 -7.06 6.04
C ALA A 518 25.76 -7.94 4.86
N ASP A 519 26.06 -9.24 4.93
CA ASP A 519 25.80 -10.22 3.87
C ASP A 519 24.63 -11.13 4.23
N PHE A 520 23.52 -11.00 3.49
CA PHE A 520 22.32 -11.83 3.64
C PHE A 520 22.32 -12.94 2.59
N GLY A 521 22.39 -14.21 3.00
CA GLY A 521 22.52 -15.34 2.07
C GLY A 521 21.19 -15.87 1.53
N MET A 522 20.07 -15.50 2.14
CA MET A 522 18.72 -15.83 1.63
C MET A 522 17.65 -14.98 2.31
N PHE A 523 16.50 -14.91 1.68
CA PHE A 523 15.24 -14.48 2.31
C PHE A 523 14.16 -15.53 2.03
N TYR A 524 13.44 -15.90 3.06
CA TYR A 524 12.31 -16.83 3.00
C TYR A 524 11.09 -16.22 3.67
N TYR A 525 9.93 -16.37 3.03
CA TYR A 525 8.61 -16.03 3.57
C TYR A 525 7.64 -17.14 3.20
N GLU A 526 6.82 -17.58 4.14
CA GLU A 526 5.74 -18.55 3.89
C GLU A 526 4.57 -18.24 4.80
N GLY A 527 3.41 -17.95 4.16
CA GLY A 527 2.13 -17.85 4.85
C GLY A 527 1.70 -19.20 5.41
N ILE A 528 1.24 -19.22 6.64
CA ILE A 528 0.66 -20.39 7.31
C ILE A 528 -0.85 -20.27 7.20
N ALA A 529 -1.51 -21.32 6.70
CA ALA A 529 -2.97 -21.33 6.66
C ALA A 529 -3.52 -21.23 8.10
N ASP A 530 -4.29 -20.19 8.37
CA ASP A 530 -5.00 -20.07 9.63
C ASP A 530 -6.02 -21.22 9.69
N THR A 531 -5.75 -22.24 10.48
CA THR A 531 -6.74 -23.25 10.84
C THR A 531 -7.71 -22.57 11.81
N VAL A 532 -8.68 -21.86 11.25
CA VAL A 532 -9.87 -21.49 12.02
C VAL A 532 -10.66 -22.79 12.20
N GLU A 533 -10.57 -23.37 13.40
CA GLU A 533 -11.52 -24.39 13.85
C GLU A 533 -12.94 -23.83 13.94
#